data_22b15ddb6455cef6092a8122edd17615
#
_entry.id   22b15ddb6455cef6092a8122edd17615
#
_cell.length_a   1.000
_cell.length_b   1.000
_cell.length_c   1.000
_cell.angle_alpha   90.00
_cell.angle_beta   90.00
_cell.angle_gamma   90.00
#
_symmetry.space_group_name_H-M   'P 1'
#
loop_
_entity.id
_entity.type
_entity.pdbx_description
1 polymer ?
#
loop_
_entity_poly.entity_id
_entity_poly.type
_entity_poly.pdbx_seq_one_letter_code
_entity_poly.pdbx_strand_id
1 'polypeptide(L)'
;MALIPAVGRKTPKMRLLVAALYLILSLGAVAMVYPFLVMLGASAESQYEKSSPEIIPRYLFSDTALLGKYAEDKYRGDMDAINAAYGTHFAALQDIKPPAGADPEAVREWNTFAAALPAHSKLAGFSGAAAAYSPSPLLDKYHAFLRSRFRGSIRALDQAYSQEDEDFLTVFPPFEQPQSHTWTSRADTKSADWKRFEATLPANYFVVVGADPLYRRWLQQEAEPDIKTLNAAWGTKFGDYTDVQLFPTPLGNARQQADWETFVRTQLAFRDIRVAPSALPSYRAFLAKQYKNSVADYNKKYGTQTSSFQSVTLPDPETIPAAGPPLLDWIAFLKVAPLKSLTADTPETRWRSSSLARAGTPLPNLVSDWAFVQGHTGDLRFDYLTRNYRLVLQFLFLHSSAVSVTVIYCFLAILTTLIVNPLCAYALSRYNLSYGNAVLLFLLATMSFPGEISLIQNFLLLKQFGLLNTYAALILPGAASGYSIFLLKGFFDSLPRELYEAGTLDGASELRMFWTITLPLSRPIFAVIGLGAFSVSYGGFLYAMTICQDHKMWTIMVWLYELQSSGAPMYVMMAALTLAALPTLLVFMLTQNTIMKGIILPSFK
;
A
#
# COMPACT_ATOMS: atom_id res chain seq x y z
N MET A 1 -19.10 12.27 -50.29
CA MET A 1 -20.30 13.07 -49.97
C MET A 1 -20.21 13.57 -48.54
N ALA A 2 -20.34 14.89 -48.33
CA ALA A 2 -20.34 15.43 -46.97
C ALA A 2 -21.63 14.99 -46.27
N LEU A 3 -21.53 14.28 -45.13
CA LEU A 3 -22.65 13.83 -44.31
C LEU A 3 -23.57 14.98 -43.87
N ILE A 4 -23.06 16.19 -43.83
CA ILE A 4 -23.79 17.41 -43.47
C ILE A 4 -23.65 18.40 -44.65
N PRO A 5 -24.67 18.60 -45.47
CA PRO A 5 -24.61 19.54 -46.58
C PRO A 5 -24.47 20.98 -46.05
N ALA A 6 -23.74 21.81 -46.82
CA ALA A 6 -23.52 23.21 -46.44
C ALA A 6 -24.82 24.02 -46.47
N VAL A 7 -25.78 23.64 -47.34
CA VAL A 7 -27.08 24.28 -47.52
C VAL A 7 -28.14 23.48 -46.72
N GLY A 8 -28.94 24.18 -45.91
CA GLY A 8 -30.02 23.54 -45.12
C GLY A 8 -29.67 23.16 -43.68
N ARG A 9 -28.51 23.55 -43.15
CA ARG A 9 -28.08 23.29 -41.76
C ARG A 9 -29.05 23.79 -40.67
N LYS A 10 -29.91 24.75 -40.99
CA LYS A 10 -30.86 25.35 -40.03
C LYS A 10 -32.24 24.66 -40.03
N THR A 11 -32.49 23.66 -40.87
CA THR A 11 -33.74 22.92 -40.87
C THR A 11 -33.91 22.09 -39.57
N PRO A 12 -35.15 21.92 -39.01
CA PRO A 12 -35.34 21.21 -37.76
C PRO A 12 -34.86 19.74 -37.82
N LYS A 13 -35.03 19.08 -38.98
CA LYS A 13 -34.53 17.71 -39.20
C LYS A 13 -32.99 17.64 -39.09
N MET A 14 -32.28 18.61 -39.67
CA MET A 14 -30.84 18.64 -39.63
C MET A 14 -30.29 19.01 -38.22
N ARG A 15 -30.99 19.91 -37.52
CA ARG A 15 -30.67 20.19 -36.10
C ARG A 15 -30.85 18.95 -35.22
N LEU A 16 -31.89 18.17 -35.44
CA LEU A 16 -32.14 16.91 -34.70
C LEU A 16 -31.01 15.90 -35.01
N LEU A 17 -30.62 15.73 -36.26
CA LEU A 17 -29.51 14.86 -36.65
C LEU A 17 -28.21 15.28 -35.99
N VAL A 18 -27.90 16.56 -36.02
CA VAL A 18 -26.68 17.11 -35.39
C VAL A 18 -26.73 16.93 -33.89
N ALA A 19 -27.86 17.18 -33.26
CA ALA A 19 -28.08 16.94 -31.82
C ALA A 19 -27.90 15.45 -31.45
N ALA A 20 -28.46 14.54 -32.25
CA ALA A 20 -28.28 13.10 -32.07
C ALA A 20 -26.80 12.67 -32.21
N LEU A 21 -26.08 13.21 -33.19
CA LEU A 21 -24.63 12.98 -33.38
C LEU A 21 -23.84 13.49 -32.16
N TYR A 22 -24.11 14.70 -31.69
CA TYR A 22 -23.46 15.22 -30.48
C TYR A 22 -23.79 14.39 -29.25
N LEU A 23 -25.02 13.93 -29.09
CA LEU A 23 -25.42 13.04 -27.99
C LEU A 23 -24.62 11.74 -28.02
N ILE A 24 -24.56 11.07 -29.18
CA ILE A 24 -23.80 9.82 -29.36
C ILE A 24 -22.30 10.03 -29.07
N LEU A 25 -21.72 11.11 -29.61
CA LEU A 25 -20.31 11.44 -29.38
C LEU A 25 -20.04 11.77 -27.90
N SER A 26 -20.96 12.50 -27.24
CA SER A 26 -20.84 12.83 -25.82
C SER A 26 -20.95 11.59 -24.95
N LEU A 27 -21.90 10.70 -25.24
CA LEU A 27 -22.02 9.42 -24.53
C LEU A 27 -20.79 8.55 -24.72
N GLY A 28 -20.27 8.48 -25.95
CA GLY A 28 -19.02 7.78 -26.24
C GLY A 28 -17.83 8.38 -25.49
N ALA A 29 -17.72 9.71 -25.45
CA ALA A 29 -16.66 10.40 -24.72
C ALA A 29 -16.76 10.14 -23.20
N VAL A 30 -17.97 10.21 -22.63
CA VAL A 30 -18.19 9.87 -21.20
C VAL A 30 -17.81 8.42 -20.92
N ALA A 31 -18.23 7.47 -21.76
CA ALA A 31 -17.90 6.06 -21.59
C ALA A 31 -16.38 5.80 -21.67
N MET A 32 -15.65 6.55 -22.50
CA MET A 32 -14.18 6.45 -22.61
C MET A 32 -13.44 7.09 -21.45
N VAL A 33 -13.97 8.21 -20.91
CA VAL A 33 -13.31 8.95 -19.80
C VAL A 33 -13.65 8.33 -18.44
N TYR A 34 -14.83 7.73 -18.30
CA TYR A 34 -15.32 7.18 -17.03
C TYR A 34 -14.33 6.22 -16.32
N PRO A 35 -13.71 5.22 -16.99
CA PRO A 35 -12.72 4.35 -16.36
C PRO A 35 -11.52 5.11 -15.78
N PHE A 36 -11.08 6.19 -16.44
CA PHE A 36 -9.99 7.03 -15.93
C PHE A 36 -10.40 7.82 -14.70
N LEU A 37 -11.65 8.31 -14.64
CA LEU A 37 -12.16 8.99 -13.45
C LEU A 37 -12.27 8.03 -12.26
N VAL A 38 -12.76 6.81 -12.49
CA VAL A 38 -12.80 5.77 -11.45
C VAL A 38 -11.39 5.40 -10.99
N MET A 39 -10.44 5.24 -11.91
CA MET A 39 -9.03 4.98 -11.58
C MET A 39 -8.45 6.10 -10.73
N LEU A 40 -8.74 7.36 -11.08
CA LEU A 40 -8.27 8.54 -10.34
C LEU A 40 -8.90 8.60 -8.93
N GLY A 41 -10.18 8.32 -8.78
CA GLY A 41 -10.84 8.22 -7.48
C GLY A 41 -10.25 7.08 -6.64
N ALA A 42 -10.21 5.89 -7.21
CA ALA A 42 -9.68 4.70 -6.56
C ALA A 42 -8.18 4.82 -6.17
N SER A 43 -7.41 5.67 -6.86
CA SER A 43 -6.01 5.93 -6.52
C SER A 43 -5.81 6.64 -5.19
N ALA A 44 -6.82 7.32 -4.67
CA ALA A 44 -6.83 8.02 -3.39
C ALA A 44 -7.61 7.26 -2.30
N GLU A 45 -8.09 6.05 -2.60
CA GLU A 45 -8.82 5.18 -1.68
C GLU A 45 -7.88 4.41 -0.74
N SER A 46 -8.50 3.67 0.17
CA SER A 46 -7.88 2.71 1.07
C SER A 46 -8.83 1.52 1.28
N GLN A 47 -8.61 0.71 2.27
CA GLN A 47 -9.53 -0.37 2.63
C GLN A 47 -10.92 0.15 3.07
N TYR A 48 -10.98 1.39 3.58
CA TYR A 48 -12.23 2.04 3.98
C TYR A 48 -13.25 2.11 2.84
N GLU A 49 -12.80 2.48 1.63
CA GLU A 49 -13.67 2.66 0.45
C GLU A 49 -13.88 1.36 -0.36
N LYS A 50 -13.23 0.25 0.03
CA LYS A 50 -13.25 -1.01 -0.75
C LYS A 50 -14.64 -1.54 -1.09
N SER A 51 -15.62 -1.31 -0.22
CA SER A 51 -17.01 -1.78 -0.42
C SER A 51 -17.85 -0.86 -1.31
N SER A 52 -17.42 0.38 -1.54
CA SER A 52 -18.16 1.37 -2.33
C SER A 52 -17.19 2.37 -2.98
N PRO A 53 -16.51 1.95 -4.09
CA PRO A 53 -15.59 2.84 -4.79
C PRO A 53 -16.32 4.05 -5.35
N GLU A 54 -15.78 5.24 -5.16
CA GLU A 54 -16.37 6.51 -5.56
C GLU A 54 -15.41 7.30 -6.45
N ILE A 55 -15.96 8.05 -7.42
CA ILE A 55 -15.15 8.92 -8.27
C ILE A 55 -14.45 10.00 -7.43
N ILE A 56 -15.14 10.51 -6.41
CA ILE A 56 -14.60 11.48 -5.46
C ILE A 56 -14.71 10.88 -4.06
N PRO A 57 -13.58 10.54 -3.40
CA PRO A 57 -13.61 9.93 -2.08
C PRO A 57 -14.33 10.78 -1.03
N ARG A 58 -15.22 10.18 -0.24
CA ARG A 58 -16.06 10.88 0.75
C ARG A 58 -15.29 11.61 1.82
N TYR A 59 -14.13 11.11 2.22
CA TYR A 59 -13.33 11.76 3.26
C TYR A 59 -12.88 13.18 2.89
N LEU A 60 -12.90 13.53 1.60
CA LEU A 60 -12.54 14.88 1.14
C LEU A 60 -13.56 15.95 1.57
N PHE A 61 -14.81 15.56 1.84
CA PHE A 61 -15.88 16.49 2.23
C PHE A 61 -16.71 16.04 3.44
N SER A 62 -16.44 14.85 4.02
CA SER A 62 -17.12 14.31 5.19
C SER A 62 -16.12 14.01 6.31
N ASP A 63 -16.25 14.68 7.45
CA ASP A 63 -15.41 14.43 8.61
C ASP A 63 -15.71 13.08 9.26
N THR A 64 -16.94 12.58 9.13
CA THR A 64 -17.30 11.22 9.58
C THR A 64 -16.54 10.15 8.78
N ALA A 65 -16.48 10.30 7.45
CA ALA A 65 -15.69 9.40 6.62
C ALA A 65 -14.18 9.52 6.91
N LEU A 66 -13.73 10.75 7.20
CA LEU A 66 -12.34 10.99 7.60
C LEU A 66 -12.00 10.29 8.93
N LEU A 67 -12.93 10.27 9.90
CA LEU A 67 -12.77 9.53 11.15
C LEU A 67 -12.65 8.02 10.90
N GLY A 68 -13.51 7.45 10.05
CA GLY A 68 -13.45 6.04 9.69
C GLY A 68 -12.12 5.67 9.04
N LYS A 69 -11.62 6.51 8.14
CA LYS A 69 -10.31 6.35 7.50
C LYS A 69 -9.14 6.50 8.49
N TYR A 70 -9.25 7.43 9.43
CA TYR A 70 -8.28 7.58 10.51
C TYR A 70 -8.26 6.35 11.44
N ALA A 71 -9.44 5.81 11.77
CA ALA A 71 -9.55 4.59 12.55
C ALA A 71 -8.96 3.37 11.80
N GLU A 72 -9.21 3.26 10.48
CA GLU A 72 -8.54 2.26 9.64
C GLU A 72 -7.02 2.32 9.79
N ASP A 73 -6.45 3.51 9.68
CA ASP A 73 -5.01 3.72 9.77
C ASP A 73 -4.46 3.34 11.15
N LYS A 74 -5.07 3.88 12.20
CA LYS A 74 -4.62 3.73 13.58
C LYS A 74 -4.73 2.28 14.08
N TYR A 75 -5.82 1.58 13.71
CA TYR A 75 -6.12 0.21 14.13
C TYR A 75 -5.87 -0.82 13.03
N ARG A 76 -5.26 -0.45 11.90
CA ARG A 76 -4.93 -1.32 10.77
C ARG A 76 -6.13 -2.01 10.12
N GLY A 77 -7.28 -1.37 10.12
CA GLY A 77 -8.51 -1.94 9.59
C GLY A 77 -9.04 -3.13 10.38
N ASP A 78 -8.47 -3.41 11.54
CA ASP A 78 -8.95 -4.46 12.45
C ASP A 78 -10.20 -3.98 13.19
N MET A 79 -11.37 -4.43 12.73
CA MET A 79 -12.66 -4.06 13.32
C MET A 79 -12.80 -4.54 14.76
N ASP A 80 -12.19 -5.65 15.14
CA ASP A 80 -12.21 -6.14 16.50
C ASP A 80 -11.43 -5.20 17.43
N ALA A 81 -10.25 -4.74 16.97
CA ALA A 81 -9.45 -3.77 17.71
C ALA A 81 -10.15 -2.40 17.81
N ILE A 82 -10.80 -1.93 16.72
CA ILE A 82 -11.59 -0.69 16.72
C ILE A 82 -12.74 -0.78 17.72
N ASN A 83 -13.55 -1.84 17.63
CA ASN A 83 -14.69 -2.04 18.51
C ASN A 83 -14.25 -2.19 19.97
N ALA A 84 -13.14 -2.89 20.20
CA ALA A 84 -12.54 -3.01 21.52
C ALA A 84 -12.12 -1.64 22.08
N ALA A 85 -11.43 -0.82 21.27
CA ALA A 85 -10.94 0.49 21.69
C ALA A 85 -12.06 1.51 21.89
N TYR A 86 -13.11 1.46 21.06
CA TYR A 86 -14.23 2.40 21.09
C TYR A 86 -15.39 1.96 21.99
N GLY A 87 -15.40 0.70 22.46
CA GLY A 87 -16.51 0.13 23.21
C GLY A 87 -17.79 0.02 22.38
N THR A 88 -17.66 -0.35 21.09
CA THR A 88 -18.75 -0.36 20.10
C THR A 88 -18.85 -1.72 19.40
N HIS A 89 -19.85 -1.87 18.52
CA HIS A 89 -20.10 -3.07 17.70
C HIS A 89 -20.33 -2.68 16.24
N PHE A 90 -19.49 -1.83 15.67
CA PHE A 90 -19.55 -1.49 14.26
C PHE A 90 -19.29 -2.73 13.39
N ALA A 91 -20.12 -2.95 12.38
CA ALA A 91 -19.93 -4.08 11.46
C ALA A 91 -18.84 -3.78 10.41
N ALA A 92 -18.69 -2.52 10.04
CA ALA A 92 -17.73 -2.07 9.03
C ALA A 92 -17.17 -0.68 9.36
N LEU A 93 -16.06 -0.32 8.73
CA LEU A 93 -15.41 0.99 8.90
C LEU A 93 -16.35 2.16 8.58
N GLN A 94 -17.26 1.99 7.62
CA GLN A 94 -18.24 3.00 7.23
C GLN A 94 -19.33 3.26 8.28
N ASP A 95 -19.50 2.34 9.23
CA ASP A 95 -20.48 2.47 10.32
C ASP A 95 -19.95 3.33 11.48
N ILE A 96 -18.64 3.63 11.50
CA ILE A 96 -18.01 4.43 12.55
C ILE A 96 -18.62 5.82 12.54
N LYS A 97 -19.19 6.22 13.69
CA LYS A 97 -19.83 7.52 13.88
C LYS A 97 -19.06 8.34 14.92
N PRO A 98 -18.97 9.65 14.71
CA PRO A 98 -18.38 10.52 15.72
C PRO A 98 -19.21 10.49 17.02
N PRO A 99 -18.59 10.73 18.17
CA PRO A 99 -19.32 10.87 19.43
C PRO A 99 -20.25 12.09 19.37
N ALA A 100 -21.30 12.09 20.19
CA ALA A 100 -22.29 13.18 20.23
C ALA A 100 -21.70 14.55 20.65
N GLY A 101 -20.49 14.58 21.20
CA GLY A 101 -19.70 15.77 21.51
C GLY A 101 -18.30 15.37 21.94
N ALA A 102 -17.31 16.21 21.64
CA ALA A 102 -15.96 16.11 22.18
C ALA A 102 -15.80 17.14 23.30
N ASP A 103 -15.83 16.69 24.55
CA ASP A 103 -15.48 17.52 25.70
C ASP A 103 -13.95 17.71 25.70
N PRO A 104 -13.42 18.93 25.50
CA PRO A 104 -11.98 19.17 25.49
C PRO A 104 -11.29 18.83 26.81
N GLU A 105 -12.03 18.88 27.92
CA GLU A 105 -11.50 18.51 29.22
C GLU A 105 -11.34 17.00 29.34
N ALA A 106 -12.34 16.24 28.95
CA ALA A 106 -12.26 14.77 28.89
C ALA A 106 -11.13 14.27 27.97
N VAL A 107 -10.88 14.95 26.84
CA VAL A 107 -9.76 14.64 25.95
C VAL A 107 -8.42 14.90 26.63
N ARG A 108 -8.25 16.01 27.35
CA ARG A 108 -7.00 16.31 28.08
C ARG A 108 -6.75 15.31 29.21
N GLU A 109 -7.78 15.00 29.98
CA GLU A 109 -7.72 14.02 31.05
C GLU A 109 -7.32 12.65 30.52
N TRP A 110 -7.96 12.20 29.45
CA TRP A 110 -7.62 10.95 28.77
C TRP A 110 -6.18 10.91 28.26
N ASN A 111 -5.73 11.95 27.58
CA ASN A 111 -4.37 12.02 27.06
C ASN A 111 -3.32 11.96 28.18
N THR A 112 -3.59 12.62 29.32
CA THR A 112 -2.73 12.58 30.51
C THR A 112 -2.68 11.17 31.11
N PHE A 113 -3.84 10.54 31.24
CA PHE A 113 -3.95 9.17 31.74
C PHE A 113 -3.26 8.17 30.80
N ALA A 114 -3.53 8.22 29.50
CA ALA A 114 -2.94 7.33 28.51
C ALA A 114 -1.41 7.48 28.43
N ALA A 115 -0.88 8.69 28.60
CA ALA A 115 0.55 8.93 28.68
C ALA A 115 1.21 8.21 29.89
N ALA A 116 0.50 8.14 31.02
CA ALA A 116 0.99 7.51 32.24
C ALA A 116 0.87 5.97 32.25
N LEU A 117 0.14 5.37 31.30
CA LEU A 117 0.00 3.91 31.21
C LEU A 117 1.36 3.22 30.97
N PRO A 118 1.54 1.97 31.47
CA PRO A 118 2.72 1.15 31.18
C PRO A 118 2.90 0.92 29.67
N ALA A 119 4.13 0.63 29.27
CA ALA A 119 4.45 0.41 27.86
C ALA A 119 3.67 -0.77 27.24
N HIS A 120 3.45 -1.86 28.00
CA HIS A 120 2.69 -3.02 27.51
C HIS A 120 1.20 -2.75 27.27
N SER A 121 0.64 -1.70 27.90
CA SER A 121 -0.75 -1.28 27.70
C SER A 121 -0.93 -0.30 26.55
N LYS A 122 0.16 0.11 25.90
CA LYS A 122 0.19 1.07 24.78
C LYS A 122 0.98 0.46 23.62
N LEU A 123 0.33 0.28 22.49
CA LEU A 123 0.97 -0.25 21.28
C LEU A 123 0.93 0.76 20.16
N ALA A 124 1.96 0.83 19.39
CA ALA A 124 2.00 1.60 18.16
C ALA A 124 1.31 0.85 16.99
N GLY A 125 0.11 0.31 17.22
CA GLY A 125 -0.81 -0.16 16.20
C GLY A 125 -0.32 -1.27 15.27
N PHE A 126 0.46 -2.25 15.76
CA PHE A 126 0.90 -3.38 14.95
C PHE A 126 0.43 -4.72 15.51
N SER A 127 -0.79 -5.11 15.16
CA SER A 127 -1.25 -6.49 15.27
C SER A 127 -1.59 -6.98 13.85
N GLY A 128 -0.85 -7.95 13.35
CA GLY A 128 -1.13 -8.57 12.06
C GLY A 128 -0.11 -8.29 10.95
N ALA A 129 -0.14 -9.13 9.93
CA ALA A 129 0.69 -8.95 8.73
C ALA A 129 0.16 -7.76 7.92
N ALA A 130 0.89 -6.66 7.93
CA ALA A 130 0.66 -5.63 6.93
C ALA A 130 0.98 -6.21 5.56
N ALA A 131 0.13 -5.97 4.57
CA ALA A 131 0.46 -6.31 3.20
C ALA A 131 1.71 -5.50 2.77
N ALA A 132 2.59 -6.14 2.02
CA ALA A 132 3.71 -5.45 1.40
C ALA A 132 3.19 -4.24 0.61
N TYR A 133 3.94 -3.14 0.63
CA TYR A 133 3.57 -1.89 -0.06
C TYR A 133 2.23 -1.27 0.38
N SER A 134 1.80 -1.54 1.63
CA SER A 134 0.63 -0.86 2.20
C SER A 134 1.05 0.50 2.77
N PRO A 135 0.52 1.62 2.26
CA PRO A 135 0.90 2.94 2.76
C PRO A 135 0.47 3.12 4.21
N SER A 136 1.38 3.54 5.05
CA SER A 136 1.12 3.78 6.47
C SER A 136 2.08 4.81 7.03
N PRO A 137 1.57 5.91 7.64
CA PRO A 137 2.43 6.91 8.26
C PRO A 137 3.34 6.36 9.34
N LEU A 138 2.90 5.32 10.04
CA LEU A 138 3.70 4.65 11.05
C LEU A 138 4.87 3.89 10.41
N LEU A 139 4.61 3.13 9.33
CA LEU A 139 5.66 2.43 8.59
C LEU A 139 6.66 3.41 7.96
N ASP A 140 6.18 4.49 7.35
CA ASP A 140 7.05 5.52 6.77
C ASP A 140 8.03 6.09 7.81
N LYS A 141 7.53 6.39 9.03
CA LYS A 141 8.36 6.84 10.15
C LYS A 141 9.33 5.76 10.61
N TYR A 142 8.88 4.51 10.69
CA TYR A 142 9.73 3.38 11.08
C TYR A 142 10.84 3.14 10.06
N HIS A 143 10.53 3.13 8.78
CA HIS A 143 11.52 3.01 7.71
C HIS A 143 12.53 4.16 7.71
N ALA A 144 12.07 5.39 7.95
CA ALA A 144 12.98 6.55 8.11
C ALA A 144 13.90 6.39 9.33
N PHE A 145 13.37 5.93 10.46
CA PHE A 145 14.16 5.59 11.65
C PHE A 145 15.21 4.53 11.35
N LEU A 146 14.83 3.42 10.68
CA LEU A 146 15.75 2.34 10.32
C LEU A 146 16.85 2.81 9.35
N ARG A 147 16.49 3.60 8.32
CA ARG A 147 17.48 4.19 7.41
C ARG A 147 18.51 5.04 8.14
N SER A 148 18.06 5.86 9.09
CA SER A 148 18.96 6.65 9.94
C SER A 148 19.86 5.76 10.80
N ARG A 149 19.28 4.76 11.47
CA ARG A 149 19.98 3.85 12.38
C ARG A 149 21.05 3.01 11.68
N PHE A 150 20.75 2.49 10.49
CA PHE A 150 21.65 1.66 9.68
C PHE A 150 22.38 2.45 8.59
N ARG A 151 22.36 3.79 8.65
CA ARG A 151 23.05 4.70 7.70
C ARG A 151 22.74 4.37 6.23
N GLY A 152 21.49 3.99 5.93
CA GLY A 152 21.04 3.61 4.60
C GLY A 152 21.49 2.24 4.08
N SER A 153 22.16 1.42 4.90
CA SER A 153 22.62 0.09 4.49
C SER A 153 21.60 -0.98 4.86
N ILE A 154 20.88 -1.52 3.88
CA ILE A 154 19.98 -2.66 4.08
C ILE A 154 20.75 -3.91 4.53
N ARG A 155 21.94 -4.17 3.99
CA ARG A 155 22.77 -5.31 4.39
C ARG A 155 23.17 -5.26 5.86
N ALA A 156 23.41 -4.08 6.42
CA ALA A 156 23.72 -3.94 7.84
C ALA A 156 22.49 -4.24 8.72
N LEU A 157 21.30 -3.90 8.25
CA LEU A 157 20.03 -4.25 8.90
C LEU A 157 19.80 -5.77 8.85
N ASP A 158 19.96 -6.39 7.68
CA ASP A 158 19.74 -7.83 7.49
C ASP A 158 20.66 -8.66 8.40
N GLN A 159 21.92 -8.26 8.49
CA GLN A 159 22.88 -8.88 9.43
C GLN A 159 22.44 -8.72 10.90
N ALA A 160 21.95 -7.54 11.28
CA ALA A 160 21.53 -7.25 12.65
C ALA A 160 20.24 -7.98 13.03
N TYR A 161 19.33 -8.18 12.07
CA TYR A 161 18.01 -8.81 12.29
C TYR A 161 17.97 -10.29 11.89
N SER A 162 19.05 -10.81 11.27
CA SER A 162 19.14 -12.19 10.75
C SER A 162 18.00 -12.51 9.77
N GLN A 163 17.75 -11.58 8.83
CA GLN A 163 16.74 -11.70 7.78
C GLN A 163 17.30 -11.20 6.45
N GLU A 164 16.57 -11.38 5.37
CA GLU A 164 16.92 -10.90 4.02
C GLU A 164 15.76 -10.06 3.51
N ASP A 165 15.96 -8.74 3.43
CA ASP A 165 15.02 -7.78 2.89
C ASP A 165 15.58 -7.15 1.61
N GLU A 166 14.74 -6.92 0.62
CA GLU A 166 15.16 -6.27 -0.63
C GLU A 166 15.50 -4.80 -0.41
N ASP A 167 14.69 -4.13 0.41
CA ASP A 167 14.89 -2.74 0.80
C ASP A 167 14.22 -2.43 2.16
N PHE A 168 14.32 -1.16 2.59
CA PHE A 168 13.70 -0.73 3.85
C PHE A 168 12.16 -0.74 3.81
N LEU A 169 11.53 -0.73 2.62
CA LEU A 169 10.06 -0.75 2.50
C LEU A 169 9.46 -2.12 2.78
N THR A 170 10.28 -3.18 2.67
CA THR A 170 9.87 -4.56 2.97
C THR A 170 10.09 -4.94 4.43
N VAL A 171 10.76 -4.09 5.21
CA VAL A 171 11.03 -4.36 6.64
C VAL A 171 9.80 -4.06 7.48
N PHE A 172 9.24 -5.08 8.12
CA PHE A 172 8.10 -4.94 9.01
C PHE A 172 8.53 -4.90 10.49
N PRO A 173 7.77 -4.19 11.35
CA PRO A 173 7.93 -4.25 12.79
C PRO A 173 7.81 -5.69 13.33
N PRO A 174 8.33 -5.95 14.55
CA PRO A 174 8.08 -7.23 15.21
C PRO A 174 6.59 -7.41 15.49
N PHE A 175 6.13 -8.65 15.41
CA PHE A 175 4.74 -8.98 15.71
C PHE A 175 4.52 -8.95 17.23
N GLU A 176 3.53 -8.19 17.68
CA GLU A 176 3.19 -8.02 19.08
C GLU A 176 1.77 -8.50 19.39
N GLN A 177 1.63 -9.27 20.47
CA GLN A 177 0.34 -9.79 20.96
C GLN A 177 0.18 -9.53 22.47
N PRO A 178 0.14 -8.28 22.93
CA PRO A 178 0.15 -7.93 24.35
C PRO A 178 -1.06 -8.45 25.11
N GLN A 179 -2.18 -8.73 24.44
CA GLN A 179 -3.37 -9.33 25.04
C GLN A 179 -3.21 -10.83 25.31
N SER A 180 -2.23 -11.50 24.72
CA SER A 180 -2.00 -12.92 24.97
C SER A 180 -1.48 -13.14 26.39
N HIS A 181 -2.05 -14.13 27.07
CA HIS A 181 -1.75 -14.44 28.48
C HIS A 181 -0.25 -14.57 28.79
N THR A 182 0.51 -15.17 27.89
CA THR A 182 1.93 -15.50 28.10
C THR A 182 2.88 -14.71 27.21
N TRP A 183 2.38 -13.75 26.41
CA TRP A 183 3.21 -13.06 25.46
C TRP A 183 4.20 -12.10 26.12
N THR A 184 5.42 -12.11 25.57
CA THR A 184 6.47 -11.13 25.87
C THR A 184 7.15 -10.71 24.58
N SER A 185 7.61 -9.46 24.53
CA SER A 185 8.45 -8.98 23.42
C SER A 185 9.74 -9.80 23.36
N ARG A 186 10.16 -10.20 22.16
CA ARG A 186 11.42 -10.94 21.97
C ARG A 186 12.62 -10.13 22.43
N ALA A 187 13.63 -10.82 22.95
CA ALA A 187 14.91 -10.21 23.35
C ALA A 187 15.91 -10.22 22.17
N ASP A 188 15.50 -9.66 21.02
CA ASP A 188 16.34 -9.52 19.82
C ASP A 188 16.56 -8.05 19.44
N THR A 189 17.50 -7.81 18.51
CA THR A 189 17.85 -6.46 18.06
C THR A 189 16.67 -5.75 17.42
N LYS A 190 15.84 -6.47 16.66
CA LYS A 190 14.65 -5.93 15.98
C LYS A 190 13.63 -5.40 16.98
N SER A 191 13.32 -6.18 18.02
CA SER A 191 12.40 -5.77 19.08
C SER A 191 12.97 -4.61 19.94
N ALA A 192 14.27 -4.60 20.16
CA ALA A 192 14.92 -3.49 20.87
C ALA A 192 14.87 -2.19 20.07
N ASP A 193 15.05 -2.26 18.76
CA ASP A 193 14.97 -1.09 17.88
C ASP A 193 13.52 -0.62 17.72
N TRP A 194 12.57 -1.54 17.69
CA TRP A 194 11.14 -1.19 17.69
C TRP A 194 10.76 -0.39 18.94
N LYS A 195 11.14 -0.84 20.13
CA LYS A 195 10.90 -0.10 21.38
C LYS A 195 11.56 1.28 21.42
N ARG A 196 12.78 1.41 20.84
CA ARG A 196 13.42 2.72 20.69
C ARG A 196 12.64 3.64 19.76
N PHE A 197 12.13 3.08 18.66
CA PHE A 197 11.29 3.82 17.73
C PHE A 197 9.97 4.25 18.39
N GLU A 198 9.26 3.34 19.06
CA GLU A 198 8.03 3.67 19.79
C GLU A 198 8.22 4.83 20.78
N ALA A 199 9.34 4.88 21.47
CA ALA A 199 9.66 5.98 22.39
C ALA A 199 9.78 7.36 21.71
N THR A 200 9.91 7.41 20.39
CA THR A 200 9.94 8.66 19.59
C THR A 200 8.57 9.09 19.08
N LEU A 201 7.56 8.24 19.20
CA LEU A 201 6.24 8.48 18.61
C LEU A 201 5.40 9.42 19.47
N PRO A 202 4.64 10.34 18.86
CA PRO A 202 3.63 11.13 19.56
C PRO A 202 2.42 10.27 19.96
N ALA A 203 1.68 10.72 20.98
CA ALA A 203 0.61 9.96 21.63
C ALA A 203 -0.50 9.45 20.70
N ASN A 204 -0.79 10.16 19.61
CA ASN A 204 -1.82 9.78 18.64
C ASN A 204 -1.54 8.49 17.86
N TYR A 205 -0.28 8.03 17.85
CA TYR A 205 0.08 6.74 17.23
C TYR A 205 -0.18 5.54 18.14
N PHE A 206 -0.40 5.77 19.43
CA PHE A 206 -0.63 4.67 20.35
C PHE A 206 -2.09 4.27 20.44
N VAL A 207 -2.30 2.97 20.46
CA VAL A 207 -3.56 2.31 20.78
C VAL A 207 -3.47 1.80 22.22
N VAL A 208 -4.42 2.16 23.07
CA VAL A 208 -4.55 1.58 24.39
C VAL A 208 -5.27 0.26 24.28
N VAL A 209 -4.60 -0.79 24.76
CA VAL A 209 -5.10 -2.17 24.66
C VAL A 209 -5.83 -2.51 25.97
N GLY A 210 -7.16 -2.61 25.87
CA GLY A 210 -8.01 -2.96 27.02
C GLY A 210 -8.29 -4.47 27.11
N ALA A 211 -8.70 -4.93 28.30
CA ALA A 211 -9.04 -6.32 28.58
C ALA A 211 -10.55 -6.60 28.63
N ASP A 212 -11.40 -5.59 28.79
CA ASP A 212 -12.86 -5.78 28.84
C ASP A 212 -13.41 -6.51 27.59
N PRO A 213 -13.01 -6.15 26.35
CA PRO A 213 -13.47 -6.85 25.15
C PRO A 213 -12.99 -8.31 25.10
N LEU A 214 -11.78 -8.58 25.56
CA LEU A 214 -11.26 -9.95 25.66
C LEU A 214 -12.06 -10.78 26.65
N TYR A 215 -12.40 -10.19 27.80
CA TYR A 215 -13.23 -10.83 28.82
C TYR A 215 -14.63 -11.17 28.31
N ARG A 216 -15.29 -10.22 27.62
CA ARG A 216 -16.60 -10.40 27.01
C ARG A 216 -16.60 -11.52 25.96
N ARG A 217 -15.59 -11.53 25.08
CA ARG A 217 -15.43 -12.57 24.06
C ARG A 217 -15.22 -13.95 24.70
N TRP A 218 -14.38 -14.03 25.71
CA TRP A 218 -14.14 -15.26 26.42
C TRP A 218 -15.43 -15.79 27.12
N LEU A 219 -16.19 -14.89 27.74
CA LEU A 219 -17.48 -15.27 28.34
C LEU A 219 -18.45 -15.83 27.29
N GLN A 220 -18.54 -15.22 26.13
CA GLN A 220 -19.40 -15.69 25.04
C GLN A 220 -18.98 -17.05 24.48
N GLN A 221 -17.69 -17.33 24.44
CA GLN A 221 -17.16 -18.55 23.83
C GLN A 221 -17.08 -19.72 24.79
N GLU A 222 -16.67 -19.48 26.02
CA GLU A 222 -16.30 -20.54 26.97
C GLU A 222 -17.24 -20.66 28.17
N ALA A 223 -17.89 -19.57 28.59
CA ALA A 223 -18.74 -19.59 29.79
C ALA A 223 -20.22 -19.72 29.43
N GLU A 224 -20.81 -18.75 28.79
CA GLU A 224 -22.22 -18.68 28.41
C GLU A 224 -22.41 -17.93 27.09
N PRO A 225 -22.93 -18.57 26.04
CA PRO A 225 -23.04 -17.95 24.72
C PRO A 225 -24.17 -16.91 24.59
N ASP A 226 -25.12 -16.88 25.51
CA ASP A 226 -26.26 -15.96 25.56
C ASP A 226 -26.25 -15.12 26.83
N ILE A 227 -26.51 -13.82 26.69
CA ILE A 227 -26.54 -12.86 27.80
C ILE A 227 -27.63 -13.22 28.84
N LYS A 228 -28.73 -13.86 28.43
CA LYS A 228 -29.80 -14.27 29.36
C LYS A 228 -29.34 -15.40 30.26
N THR A 229 -28.62 -16.37 29.73
CA THR A 229 -28.03 -17.46 30.49
C THR A 229 -26.95 -16.94 31.43
N LEU A 230 -26.12 -16.01 30.99
CA LEU A 230 -25.15 -15.33 31.85
C LEU A 230 -25.82 -14.59 33.02
N ASN A 231 -26.88 -13.82 32.72
CA ASN A 231 -27.65 -13.10 33.72
C ASN A 231 -28.27 -14.05 34.76
N ALA A 232 -28.79 -15.18 34.31
CA ALA A 232 -29.34 -16.19 35.20
C ALA A 232 -28.25 -16.83 36.11
N ALA A 233 -27.08 -17.14 35.54
CA ALA A 233 -25.95 -17.72 36.23
C ALA A 233 -25.31 -16.75 37.26
N TRP A 234 -25.22 -15.47 36.92
CA TRP A 234 -24.61 -14.45 37.75
C TRP A 234 -25.58 -13.70 38.67
N GLY A 235 -26.89 -13.81 38.41
CA GLY A 235 -27.91 -13.05 39.15
C GLY A 235 -27.92 -11.55 38.74
N THR A 236 -27.57 -11.23 37.50
CA THR A 236 -27.46 -9.87 36.95
C THR A 236 -28.58 -9.55 35.98
N LYS A 237 -28.62 -8.31 35.46
CA LYS A 237 -29.63 -7.84 34.51
C LYS A 237 -28.97 -7.01 33.39
N PHE A 238 -27.87 -7.48 32.82
CA PHE A 238 -27.20 -6.83 31.70
C PHE A 238 -28.10 -6.85 30.45
N GLY A 239 -28.09 -5.76 29.67
CA GLY A 239 -28.81 -5.67 28.41
C GLY A 239 -28.15 -6.51 27.33
N ASP A 240 -26.84 -6.38 27.24
CA ASP A 240 -26.00 -7.20 26.39
C ASP A 240 -24.58 -7.36 26.99
N TYR A 241 -23.66 -8.02 26.26
CA TYR A 241 -22.30 -8.22 26.73
C TYR A 241 -21.49 -6.93 26.85
N THR A 242 -21.88 -5.82 26.22
CA THR A 242 -21.20 -4.52 26.35
C THR A 242 -21.28 -3.96 27.76
N ASP A 243 -22.32 -4.33 28.51
CA ASP A 243 -22.49 -3.93 29.91
C ASP A 243 -21.53 -4.68 30.86
N VAL A 244 -20.99 -5.82 30.41
CA VAL A 244 -20.09 -6.64 31.24
C VAL A 244 -18.70 -6.01 31.27
N GLN A 245 -18.18 -5.84 32.49
CA GLN A 245 -16.87 -5.24 32.75
C GLN A 245 -16.00 -6.19 33.58
N LEU A 246 -14.70 -6.17 33.32
CA LEU A 246 -13.72 -6.83 34.16
C LEU A 246 -13.41 -5.93 35.38
N PHE A 247 -13.70 -6.41 36.56
CA PHE A 247 -13.39 -5.69 37.80
C PHE A 247 -11.99 -6.03 38.30
N PRO A 248 -11.37 -5.14 39.11
CA PRO A 248 -10.05 -5.41 39.70
C PRO A 248 -10.00 -6.68 40.54
N THR A 249 -11.07 -6.94 41.28
CA THR A 249 -11.22 -8.11 42.14
C THR A 249 -12.51 -8.84 41.83
N PRO A 250 -12.60 -10.14 42.12
CA PRO A 250 -13.82 -10.91 41.88
C PRO A 250 -15.01 -10.35 42.68
N LEU A 251 -16.12 -10.14 41.98
CA LEU A 251 -17.38 -9.63 42.54
C LEU A 251 -18.53 -10.62 42.28
N GLY A 252 -19.67 -10.37 42.92
CA GLY A 252 -20.90 -11.11 42.69
C GLY A 252 -20.96 -12.48 43.37
N ASN A 253 -21.72 -13.40 42.76
CA ASN A 253 -21.94 -14.73 43.30
C ASN A 253 -20.74 -15.68 42.99
N ALA A 254 -20.80 -16.91 43.56
CA ALA A 254 -19.72 -17.89 43.39
C ALA A 254 -19.42 -18.23 41.93
N ARG A 255 -20.42 -18.24 41.04
CA ARG A 255 -20.22 -18.49 39.60
C ARG A 255 -19.47 -17.35 38.94
N GLN A 256 -19.88 -16.11 39.18
CA GLN A 256 -19.21 -14.93 38.62
C GLN A 256 -17.75 -14.83 39.14
N GLN A 257 -17.50 -15.15 40.40
CA GLN A 257 -16.14 -15.20 40.95
C GLN A 257 -15.28 -16.28 40.28
N ALA A 258 -15.85 -17.48 40.04
CA ALA A 258 -15.16 -18.57 39.35
C ALA A 258 -14.82 -18.23 37.90
N ASP A 259 -15.74 -17.58 37.17
CA ASP A 259 -15.52 -17.13 35.82
C ASP A 259 -14.43 -16.03 35.77
N TRP A 260 -14.44 -15.07 36.68
CA TRP A 260 -13.39 -14.07 36.82
C TRP A 260 -12.02 -14.73 37.11
N GLU A 261 -11.98 -15.68 38.06
CA GLU A 261 -10.76 -16.41 38.42
C GLU A 261 -10.19 -17.17 37.24
N THR A 262 -11.05 -17.89 36.49
CA THR A 262 -10.64 -18.67 35.33
C THR A 262 -10.06 -17.74 34.25
N PHE A 263 -10.75 -16.66 33.93
CA PHE A 263 -10.29 -15.69 32.94
C PHE A 263 -8.94 -15.08 33.35
N VAL A 264 -8.82 -14.58 34.57
CA VAL A 264 -7.58 -13.89 35.02
C VAL A 264 -6.41 -14.87 35.04
N ARG A 265 -6.61 -16.13 35.44
CA ARG A 265 -5.54 -17.12 35.51
C ARG A 265 -5.12 -17.70 34.16
N THR A 266 -5.99 -17.66 33.14
CA THR A 266 -5.76 -18.39 31.89
C THR A 266 -5.75 -17.52 30.65
N GLN A 267 -6.39 -16.35 30.65
CA GLN A 267 -6.59 -15.50 29.47
C GLN A 267 -5.96 -14.13 29.64
N LEU A 268 -6.12 -13.47 30.77
CA LEU A 268 -5.60 -12.14 31.01
C LEU A 268 -4.07 -12.13 30.90
N ALA A 269 -3.50 -11.15 30.18
CA ALA A 269 -2.07 -11.01 30.08
C ALA A 269 -1.42 -10.95 31.48
N PHE A 270 -0.38 -11.74 31.71
CA PHE A 270 0.24 -11.83 33.02
C PHE A 270 0.75 -10.50 33.57
N ARG A 271 1.05 -9.53 32.68
CA ARG A 271 1.46 -8.17 33.04
C ARG A 271 0.34 -7.30 33.57
N ASP A 272 -0.89 -7.63 33.24
CA ASP A 272 -2.10 -6.99 33.76
C ASP A 272 -2.60 -7.67 35.04
N ILE A 273 -1.81 -8.61 35.62
CA ILE A 273 -2.12 -9.28 36.87
C ILE A 273 -1.15 -8.79 37.95
N ARG A 274 -1.68 -8.11 38.97
CA ARG A 274 -0.90 -7.73 40.14
C ARG A 274 -1.11 -8.77 41.25
N VAL A 275 -0.02 -9.10 41.90
CA VAL A 275 -0.01 -10.03 43.06
C VAL A 275 0.33 -9.25 44.29
N ALA A 276 -0.58 -9.26 45.27
CA ALA A 276 -0.39 -8.55 46.53
C ALA A 276 0.82 -9.09 47.32
N PRO A 277 1.54 -8.25 48.06
CA PRO A 277 2.68 -8.67 48.89
C PRO A 277 2.37 -9.79 49.87
N SER A 278 1.10 -9.93 50.30
CA SER A 278 0.63 -11.02 51.17
C SER A 278 0.81 -12.42 50.58
N ALA A 279 0.98 -12.54 49.22
CA ALA A 279 1.24 -13.81 48.55
C ALA A 279 2.72 -14.21 48.56
N LEU A 280 3.64 -13.37 49.03
CA LEU A 280 5.08 -13.65 49.03
C LEU A 280 5.44 -15.00 49.73
N PRO A 281 4.86 -15.37 50.88
CA PRO A 281 5.12 -16.68 51.47
C PRO A 281 4.71 -17.84 50.54
N SER A 282 3.56 -17.70 49.87
CA SER A 282 3.05 -18.70 48.92
C SER A 282 3.96 -18.81 47.68
N TYR A 283 4.49 -17.72 47.20
CA TYR A 283 5.44 -17.69 46.06
C TYR A 283 6.75 -18.39 46.42
N ARG A 284 7.30 -18.12 47.62
CA ARG A 284 8.50 -18.76 48.12
C ARG A 284 8.32 -20.26 48.29
N ALA A 285 7.18 -20.68 48.85
CA ALA A 285 6.84 -22.09 48.99
C ALA A 285 6.66 -22.79 47.64
N PHE A 286 6.04 -22.11 46.67
CA PHE A 286 5.92 -22.59 45.28
C PHE A 286 7.30 -22.83 44.65
N LEU A 287 8.22 -21.88 44.72
CA LEU A 287 9.57 -22.01 44.16
C LEU A 287 10.38 -23.11 44.89
N ALA A 288 10.29 -23.17 46.22
CA ALA A 288 10.94 -24.23 46.97
C ALA A 288 10.44 -25.63 46.55
N LYS A 289 9.15 -25.81 46.33
CA LYS A 289 8.57 -27.04 45.79
C LYS A 289 9.03 -27.32 44.35
N GLN A 290 9.00 -26.31 43.49
CA GLN A 290 9.39 -26.41 42.08
C GLN A 290 10.86 -26.86 41.91
N TYR A 291 11.74 -26.38 42.77
CA TYR A 291 13.18 -26.69 42.78
C TYR A 291 13.57 -27.72 43.84
N LYS A 292 12.60 -28.51 44.35
CA LYS A 292 12.84 -29.58 45.35
C LYS A 292 13.68 -29.12 46.56
N ASN A 293 13.47 -27.89 47.01
CA ASN A 293 14.21 -27.20 48.06
C ASN A 293 15.72 -26.97 47.76
N SER A 294 16.15 -27.13 46.48
CA SER A 294 17.53 -26.86 46.03
C SER A 294 17.69 -25.40 45.61
N VAL A 295 18.28 -24.58 46.46
CA VAL A 295 18.63 -23.19 46.14
C VAL A 295 19.70 -23.13 45.07
N ALA A 296 20.58 -24.15 44.99
CA ALA A 296 21.61 -24.25 43.98
C ALA A 296 21.02 -24.41 42.55
N ASP A 297 19.98 -25.26 42.40
CA ASP A 297 19.30 -25.45 41.12
C ASP A 297 18.50 -24.21 40.72
N TYR A 298 17.87 -23.53 41.66
CA TYR A 298 17.22 -22.25 41.44
C TYR A 298 18.24 -21.22 40.91
N ASN A 299 19.36 -21.01 41.62
CA ASN A 299 20.40 -20.07 41.26
C ASN A 299 20.99 -20.36 39.86
N LYS A 300 21.25 -21.64 39.57
CA LYS A 300 21.74 -22.07 38.26
C LYS A 300 20.78 -21.70 37.14
N LYS A 301 19.47 -21.86 37.34
CA LYS A 301 18.46 -21.57 36.31
C LYS A 301 18.12 -20.09 36.19
N TYR A 302 18.15 -19.35 37.30
CA TYR A 302 17.87 -17.90 37.31
C TYR A 302 19.10 -17.03 37.08
N GLY A 303 20.32 -17.60 37.11
CA GLY A 303 21.56 -16.85 37.04
C GLY A 303 21.77 -15.93 38.25
N THR A 304 21.29 -16.33 39.44
CA THR A 304 21.33 -15.57 40.70
C THR A 304 22.28 -16.21 41.71
N GLN A 305 22.54 -15.50 42.82
CA GLN A 305 23.32 -15.99 43.95
C GLN A 305 22.52 -15.86 45.25
N THR A 306 21.26 -16.26 45.22
CA THR A 306 20.36 -16.21 46.37
C THR A 306 20.80 -17.18 47.43
N SER A 307 20.84 -16.74 48.69
CA SER A 307 21.27 -17.59 49.84
C SER A 307 20.19 -18.55 50.32
N SER A 308 18.94 -18.17 50.18
CA SER A 308 17.78 -18.99 50.57
C SER A 308 16.51 -18.55 49.83
N PHE A 309 15.50 -19.40 49.76
CA PHE A 309 14.20 -18.99 49.21
C PHE A 309 13.52 -17.87 50.02
N GLN A 310 13.93 -17.64 51.28
CA GLN A 310 13.40 -16.55 52.09
C GLN A 310 13.85 -15.16 51.62
N SER A 311 14.94 -15.06 50.91
CA SER A 311 15.41 -13.79 50.32
C SER A 311 14.80 -13.46 48.95
N VAL A 312 14.03 -14.39 48.37
CA VAL A 312 13.34 -14.16 47.09
C VAL A 312 12.19 -13.17 47.29
N THR A 313 12.04 -12.22 46.40
CA THR A 313 10.94 -11.24 46.33
C THR A 313 9.96 -11.58 45.24
N LEU A 314 8.73 -11.03 45.30
CA LEU A 314 7.81 -11.09 44.17
C LEU A 314 8.43 -10.34 42.97
N PRO A 315 8.42 -10.92 41.77
CA PRO A 315 8.90 -10.22 40.60
C PRO A 315 7.95 -9.09 40.21
N ASP A 316 8.49 -8.02 39.68
CA ASP A 316 7.71 -7.02 38.94
C ASP A 316 7.38 -7.58 37.56
N PRO A 317 6.09 -7.72 37.20
CA PRO A 317 5.68 -8.23 35.89
C PRO A 317 6.33 -7.51 34.68
N GLU A 318 6.65 -6.23 34.82
CA GLU A 318 7.30 -5.43 33.79
C GLU A 318 8.76 -5.85 33.52
N THR A 319 9.43 -6.39 34.53
CA THR A 319 10.86 -6.75 34.48
C THR A 319 11.10 -8.22 34.18
N ILE A 320 10.03 -9.04 34.12
CA ILE A 320 10.15 -10.46 33.81
C ILE A 320 10.75 -10.66 32.42
N PRO A 321 11.82 -11.46 32.29
CA PRO A 321 12.45 -11.72 31.00
C PRO A 321 11.48 -12.32 29.98
N ALA A 322 11.76 -12.09 28.70
CA ALA A 322 10.92 -12.57 27.60
C ALA A 322 10.83 -14.10 27.46
N ALA A 323 11.77 -14.83 28.08
CA ALA A 323 11.82 -16.28 28.05
C ALA A 323 12.59 -16.81 29.26
N GLY A 324 12.47 -18.09 29.48
CA GLY A 324 13.24 -18.79 30.51
C GLY A 324 12.47 -19.08 31.81
N PRO A 325 13.16 -19.66 32.80
CA PRO A 325 12.54 -20.08 34.03
C PRO A 325 11.77 -18.99 34.78
N PRO A 326 12.23 -17.72 34.87
CA PRO A 326 11.49 -16.67 35.57
C PRO A 326 10.08 -16.45 35.03
N LEU A 327 9.92 -16.46 33.70
CA LEU A 327 8.62 -16.31 33.04
C LEU A 327 7.72 -17.52 33.27
N LEU A 328 8.28 -18.73 33.06
CA LEU A 328 7.53 -19.98 33.18
C LEU A 328 7.05 -20.20 34.62
N ASP A 329 7.92 -19.98 35.60
CA ASP A 329 7.59 -20.12 36.99
C ASP A 329 6.58 -19.09 37.47
N TRP A 330 6.67 -17.84 36.95
CA TRP A 330 5.68 -16.81 37.26
C TRP A 330 4.28 -17.18 36.75
N ILE A 331 4.19 -17.57 35.47
CA ILE A 331 2.92 -18.02 34.87
C ILE A 331 2.37 -19.24 35.61
N ALA A 332 3.23 -20.19 35.99
CA ALA A 332 2.81 -21.36 36.77
C ALA A 332 2.34 -20.97 38.17
N PHE A 333 3.00 -20.00 38.81
CA PHE A 333 2.58 -19.46 40.10
C PHE A 333 1.21 -18.77 40.04
N LEU A 334 0.97 -17.95 39.01
CA LEU A 334 -0.32 -17.26 38.82
C LEU A 334 -1.51 -18.25 38.79
N LYS A 335 -1.30 -19.46 38.28
CA LYS A 335 -2.34 -20.51 38.29
C LYS A 335 -2.72 -21.01 39.66
N VAL A 336 -1.82 -20.93 40.66
CA VAL A 336 -2.00 -21.47 42.02
C VAL A 336 -1.95 -20.39 43.09
N ALA A 337 -1.72 -19.15 42.76
CA ALA A 337 -1.65 -18.04 43.69
C ALA A 337 -2.99 -17.88 44.46
N PRO A 338 -2.97 -17.46 45.74
CA PRO A 338 -4.21 -17.24 46.49
C PRO A 338 -5.11 -16.22 45.77
N LEU A 339 -6.40 -16.57 45.56
CA LEU A 339 -7.34 -15.72 44.81
C LEU A 339 -7.42 -14.29 45.36
N LYS A 340 -7.47 -14.17 46.71
CA LYS A 340 -7.53 -12.86 47.39
C LYS A 340 -6.30 -11.97 47.17
N SER A 341 -5.20 -12.51 46.63
CA SER A 341 -4.00 -11.75 46.32
C SER A 341 -3.90 -11.33 44.87
N LEU A 342 -4.80 -11.77 43.99
CA LEU A 342 -4.81 -11.42 42.60
C LEU A 342 -5.68 -10.19 42.36
N THR A 343 -5.16 -9.28 41.52
CA THR A 343 -5.89 -8.08 41.08
C THR A 343 -5.69 -7.93 39.58
N ALA A 344 -6.78 -7.75 38.82
CA ALA A 344 -6.73 -7.37 37.41
C ALA A 344 -6.43 -5.87 37.34
N ASP A 345 -5.25 -5.54 36.81
CA ASP A 345 -4.72 -4.18 36.75
C ASP A 345 -4.61 -3.73 35.27
N THR A 346 -5.76 -3.68 34.59
CA THR A 346 -5.88 -3.32 33.17
C THR A 346 -6.07 -1.82 32.96
N PRO A 347 -5.91 -1.28 31.74
CA PRO A 347 -6.22 0.12 31.46
C PRO A 347 -7.61 0.56 31.91
N GLU A 348 -8.63 -0.30 31.68
CA GLU A 348 -10.01 0.01 32.09
C GLU A 348 -10.17 0.04 33.62
N THR A 349 -9.58 -0.92 34.32
CA THR A 349 -9.68 -0.97 35.78
C THR A 349 -8.97 0.22 36.44
N ARG A 350 -7.82 0.64 35.87
CA ARG A 350 -7.09 1.84 36.28
C ARG A 350 -7.88 3.10 36.00
N TRP A 351 -8.45 3.20 34.77
CA TRP A 351 -9.28 4.36 34.39
C TRP A 351 -10.47 4.50 35.32
N ARG A 352 -11.24 3.44 35.54
CA ARG A 352 -12.40 3.42 36.44
C ARG A 352 -12.05 3.74 37.89
N SER A 353 -10.85 3.43 38.34
CA SER A 353 -10.38 3.75 39.71
C SER A 353 -9.73 5.13 39.81
N SER A 354 -9.47 5.81 38.71
CA SER A 354 -8.89 7.16 38.71
C SER A 354 -9.92 8.21 39.12
N SER A 355 -9.46 9.31 39.72
CA SER A 355 -10.32 10.45 40.06
C SER A 355 -10.88 11.16 38.84
N LEU A 356 -10.35 10.87 37.66
CA LEU A 356 -10.70 11.44 36.36
C LEU A 356 -11.90 10.73 35.71
N ALA A 357 -12.19 9.49 36.11
CA ALA A 357 -13.27 8.70 35.51
C ALA A 357 -14.64 9.16 36.00
N ARG A 358 -15.53 9.47 35.08
CA ARG A 358 -16.97 9.48 35.37
C ARG A 358 -17.44 8.04 35.48
N ALA A 359 -18.14 7.69 36.56
CA ALA A 359 -18.56 6.30 36.83
C ALA A 359 -19.26 5.68 35.60
N GLY A 360 -18.76 4.51 35.16
CA GLY A 360 -19.35 3.72 34.09
C GLY A 360 -18.99 4.13 32.65
N THR A 361 -18.10 5.09 32.44
CA THR A 361 -17.71 5.47 31.07
C THR A 361 -16.66 4.52 30.50
N PRO A 362 -16.82 4.05 29.23
CA PRO A 362 -15.77 3.31 28.53
C PRO A 362 -14.52 4.20 28.34
N LEU A 363 -13.40 3.59 27.94
CA LEU A 363 -12.19 4.33 27.57
C LEU A 363 -12.52 5.36 26.48
N PRO A 364 -12.16 6.65 26.65
CA PRO A 364 -12.58 7.71 25.73
C PRO A 364 -11.70 7.78 24.44
N ASN A 365 -11.30 6.64 23.91
CA ASN A 365 -10.49 6.56 22.68
C ASN A 365 -11.19 7.22 21.49
N LEU A 366 -12.50 6.95 21.27
CA LEU A 366 -13.27 7.53 20.18
C LEU A 366 -13.33 9.06 20.27
N VAL A 367 -13.51 9.60 21.48
CA VAL A 367 -13.58 11.05 21.71
C VAL A 367 -12.22 11.71 21.41
N SER A 368 -11.14 11.09 21.87
CA SER A 368 -9.77 11.56 21.60
C SER A 368 -9.43 11.53 20.12
N ASP A 369 -9.78 10.42 19.44
CA ASP A 369 -9.52 10.26 18.00
C ASP A 369 -10.33 11.24 17.18
N TRP A 370 -11.59 11.47 17.55
CA TRP A 370 -12.43 12.48 16.91
C TRP A 370 -11.87 13.90 17.08
N ALA A 371 -11.45 14.27 18.29
CA ALA A 371 -10.82 15.57 18.54
C ALA A 371 -9.53 15.74 17.73
N PHE A 372 -8.73 14.68 17.60
CA PHE A 372 -7.53 14.71 16.74
C PHE A 372 -7.88 14.94 15.27
N VAL A 373 -8.87 14.21 14.72
CA VAL A 373 -9.33 14.36 13.34
C VAL A 373 -9.83 15.77 13.07
N GLN A 374 -10.64 16.36 13.99
CA GLN A 374 -11.12 17.72 13.86
C GLN A 374 -9.99 18.76 13.86
N GLY A 375 -8.98 18.56 14.71
CA GLY A 375 -7.82 19.45 14.77
C GLY A 375 -6.87 19.36 13.58
N HIS A 376 -6.91 18.27 12.78
CA HIS A 376 -5.96 17.99 11.70
C HIS A 376 -6.65 17.67 10.37
N THR A 377 -7.88 18.11 10.17
CA THR A 377 -8.71 17.76 9.00
C THR A 377 -8.00 18.02 7.67
N GLY A 378 -7.37 19.19 7.51
CA GLY A 378 -6.66 19.55 6.28
C GLY A 378 -5.46 18.66 5.99
N ASP A 379 -4.62 18.44 7.01
CA ASP A 379 -3.40 17.63 6.88
C ASP A 379 -3.74 16.16 6.57
N LEU A 380 -4.75 15.62 7.25
CA LEU A 380 -5.20 14.24 7.01
C LEU A 380 -5.76 14.06 5.60
N ARG A 381 -6.62 14.98 5.12
CA ARG A 381 -7.17 14.93 3.75
C ARG A 381 -6.06 15.00 2.71
N PHE A 382 -5.10 15.88 2.89
CA PHE A 382 -3.96 16.01 1.97
C PHE A 382 -3.07 14.77 2.01
N ASP A 383 -2.80 14.24 3.19
CA ASP A 383 -2.00 13.02 3.33
C ASP A 383 -2.70 11.83 2.65
N TYR A 384 -3.98 11.59 2.91
CA TYR A 384 -4.74 10.50 2.27
C TYR A 384 -4.81 10.64 0.75
N LEU A 385 -4.96 11.85 0.23
CA LEU A 385 -4.99 12.12 -1.21
C LEU A 385 -3.65 11.79 -1.89
N THR A 386 -2.54 12.07 -1.21
CA THR A 386 -1.20 11.99 -1.83
C THR A 386 -0.40 10.75 -1.43
N ARG A 387 -0.79 10.05 -0.40
CA ARG A 387 -0.05 8.95 0.23
C ARG A 387 0.29 7.81 -0.75
N ASN A 388 -0.71 7.32 -1.48
CA ASN A 388 -0.52 6.23 -2.44
C ASN A 388 0.44 6.64 -3.57
N TYR A 389 0.30 7.88 -4.07
CA TYR A 389 1.22 8.44 -5.07
C TYR A 389 2.65 8.59 -4.54
N ARG A 390 2.79 9.03 -3.29
CA ARG A 390 4.10 9.19 -2.64
C ARG A 390 4.81 7.84 -2.52
N LEU A 391 4.09 6.79 -2.10
CA LEU A 391 4.63 5.43 -2.03
C LEU A 391 5.11 4.95 -3.41
N VAL A 392 4.28 5.10 -4.44
CA VAL A 392 4.63 4.68 -5.81
C VAL A 392 5.82 5.47 -6.36
N LEU A 393 5.87 6.79 -6.12
CA LEU A 393 6.99 7.62 -6.56
C LEU A 393 8.29 7.25 -5.82
N GLN A 394 8.23 6.99 -4.52
CA GLN A 394 9.39 6.50 -3.76
C GLN A 394 9.90 5.18 -4.33
N PHE A 395 8.99 4.26 -4.62
CA PHE A 395 9.33 2.98 -5.22
C PHE A 395 9.98 3.14 -6.61
N LEU A 396 9.37 3.94 -7.50
CA LEU A 396 9.86 4.12 -8.87
C LEU A 396 11.19 4.89 -8.97
N PHE A 397 11.40 5.91 -8.13
CA PHE A 397 12.56 6.79 -8.25
C PHE A 397 13.71 6.45 -7.31
N LEU A 398 13.42 5.89 -6.12
CA LEU A 398 14.47 5.62 -5.13
C LEU A 398 14.94 4.15 -5.14
N HIS A 399 14.08 3.22 -5.56
CA HIS A 399 14.35 1.79 -5.46
C HIS A 399 14.46 1.09 -6.82
N SER A 400 14.19 1.80 -7.92
CA SER A 400 14.27 1.21 -9.25
C SER A 400 14.96 2.11 -10.27
N SER A 401 15.54 1.49 -11.30
CA SER A 401 16.02 2.19 -12.51
C SER A 401 14.93 2.34 -13.58
N ALA A 402 13.68 1.96 -13.28
CA ALA A 402 12.61 1.81 -14.27
C ALA A 402 12.32 3.08 -15.06
N VAL A 403 12.30 4.23 -14.40
CA VAL A 403 12.05 5.52 -15.06
C VAL A 403 13.16 5.84 -16.07
N SER A 404 14.43 5.74 -15.67
CA SER A 404 15.57 6.02 -16.56
C SER A 404 15.65 5.02 -17.71
N VAL A 405 15.45 3.72 -17.43
CA VAL A 405 15.42 2.68 -18.47
C VAL A 405 14.32 2.94 -19.48
N THR A 406 13.11 3.26 -19.03
CA THR A 406 11.97 3.54 -19.91
C THR A 406 12.21 4.78 -20.78
N VAL A 407 12.72 5.86 -20.19
CA VAL A 407 13.01 7.10 -20.94
C VAL A 407 14.08 6.85 -22.00
N ILE A 408 15.19 6.19 -21.66
CA ILE A 408 16.25 5.87 -22.60
C ILE A 408 15.73 4.93 -23.69
N TYR A 409 15.00 3.89 -23.33
CA TYR A 409 14.43 2.93 -24.28
C TYR A 409 13.47 3.62 -25.25
N CYS A 410 12.50 4.39 -24.78
CA CYS A 410 11.56 5.12 -25.63
C CYS A 410 12.27 6.11 -26.55
N PHE A 411 13.24 6.88 -26.04
CA PHE A 411 14.02 7.82 -26.83
C PHE A 411 14.78 7.12 -27.96
N LEU A 412 15.51 6.05 -27.65
CA LEU A 412 16.28 5.29 -28.63
C LEU A 412 15.37 4.57 -29.64
N ALA A 413 14.24 4.04 -29.21
CA ALA A 413 13.25 3.40 -30.09
C ALA A 413 12.65 4.41 -31.10
N ILE A 414 12.26 5.60 -30.63
CA ILE A 414 11.76 6.67 -31.49
C ILE A 414 12.85 7.11 -32.47
N LEU A 415 14.06 7.37 -32.00
CA LEU A 415 15.17 7.80 -32.81
C LEU A 415 15.49 6.79 -33.94
N THR A 416 15.60 5.50 -33.56
CA THR A 416 15.87 4.41 -34.52
C THR A 416 14.75 4.28 -35.54
N THR A 417 13.49 4.34 -35.11
CA THR A 417 12.32 4.24 -35.98
C THR A 417 12.26 5.44 -36.97
N LEU A 418 12.57 6.65 -36.51
CA LEU A 418 12.56 7.87 -37.34
C LEU A 418 13.79 8.03 -38.24
N ILE A 419 14.81 7.20 -38.08
CA ILE A 419 15.98 7.13 -38.99
C ILE A 419 15.80 5.98 -39.98
N VAL A 420 15.63 4.76 -39.52
CA VAL A 420 15.64 3.55 -40.34
C VAL A 420 14.47 3.52 -41.32
N ASN A 421 13.25 3.70 -40.83
CA ASN A 421 12.06 3.55 -41.67
C ASN A 421 11.93 4.65 -42.72
N PRO A 422 12.18 5.97 -42.45
CA PRO A 422 12.12 6.99 -43.47
C PRO A 422 13.21 6.85 -44.51
N LEU A 423 14.43 6.46 -44.17
CA LEU A 423 15.49 6.24 -45.16
C LEU A 423 15.13 5.09 -46.10
N CYS A 424 14.60 3.98 -45.56
CA CYS A 424 14.11 2.87 -46.38
C CYS A 424 12.94 3.32 -47.31
N ALA A 425 11.95 4.00 -46.73
CA ALA A 425 10.80 4.52 -47.48
C ALA A 425 11.21 5.53 -48.58
N TYR A 426 12.19 6.40 -48.29
CA TYR A 426 12.73 7.36 -49.24
C TYR A 426 13.40 6.65 -50.42
N ALA A 427 14.26 5.65 -50.12
CA ALA A 427 14.89 4.85 -51.14
C ALA A 427 13.86 4.15 -52.05
N LEU A 428 12.85 3.50 -51.46
CA LEU A 428 11.77 2.82 -52.19
C LEU A 428 10.85 3.79 -52.99
N SER A 429 10.78 5.06 -52.60
CA SER A 429 9.96 6.08 -53.27
C SER A 429 10.70 6.80 -54.40
N ARG A 430 12.00 7.07 -54.24
CA ARG A 430 12.79 7.89 -55.17
C ARG A 430 13.54 7.10 -56.20
N TYR A 431 14.00 5.90 -55.89
CA TYR A 431 14.73 5.07 -56.83
C TYR A 431 13.80 4.07 -57.54
N ASN A 432 13.92 3.99 -58.85
CA ASN A 432 13.20 2.99 -59.69
C ASN A 432 13.85 1.61 -59.52
N LEU A 433 13.64 0.97 -58.35
CA LEU A 433 14.15 -0.35 -58.07
C LEU A 433 13.25 -1.40 -58.72
N SER A 434 13.82 -2.23 -59.63
CA SER A 434 13.07 -3.30 -60.30
C SER A 434 12.40 -4.31 -59.33
N TYR A 435 12.95 -4.43 -58.12
CA TYR A 435 12.46 -5.29 -57.02
C TYR A 435 11.77 -4.53 -55.88
N GLY A 436 11.58 -3.20 -56.01
CA GLY A 436 11.03 -2.35 -54.96
C GLY A 436 9.67 -2.80 -54.43
N ASN A 437 8.78 -3.20 -55.37
CA ASN A 437 7.46 -3.73 -55.01
C ASN A 437 7.55 -5.09 -54.29
N ALA A 438 8.50 -5.96 -54.68
CA ALA A 438 8.70 -7.25 -53.99
C ALA A 438 9.22 -7.08 -52.57
N VAL A 439 10.17 -6.13 -52.36
CA VAL A 439 10.66 -5.75 -51.03
C VAL A 439 9.54 -5.19 -50.18
N LEU A 440 8.72 -4.28 -50.72
CA LEU A 440 7.58 -3.72 -49.98
C LEU A 440 6.56 -4.80 -49.61
N LEU A 441 6.24 -5.71 -50.55
CA LEU A 441 5.33 -6.83 -50.27
C LEU A 441 5.90 -7.76 -49.21
N PHE A 442 7.21 -8.06 -49.26
CA PHE A 442 7.89 -8.86 -48.21
C PHE A 442 7.80 -8.19 -46.85
N LEU A 443 8.09 -6.87 -46.76
CA LEU A 443 7.97 -6.12 -45.51
C LEU A 443 6.54 -6.11 -44.98
N LEU A 444 5.53 -5.97 -45.84
CA LEU A 444 4.12 -6.06 -45.45
C LEU A 444 3.75 -7.49 -44.98
N ALA A 445 4.29 -8.53 -45.60
CA ALA A 445 4.06 -9.91 -45.23
C ALA A 445 4.57 -10.20 -43.79
N THR A 446 5.65 -9.52 -43.33
CA THR A 446 6.13 -9.67 -41.95
C THR A 446 5.11 -9.23 -40.90
N MET A 447 4.17 -8.34 -41.27
CA MET A 447 3.10 -7.89 -40.35
C MET A 447 2.03 -8.95 -40.15
N SER A 448 1.93 -9.97 -41.00
CA SER A 448 0.94 -11.04 -40.86
C SER A 448 1.30 -12.02 -39.74
N PHE A 449 2.52 -11.98 -39.22
CA PHE A 449 2.94 -12.81 -38.11
C PHE A 449 2.59 -12.14 -36.79
N PRO A 450 1.83 -12.80 -35.88
CA PRO A 450 1.58 -12.30 -34.55
C PRO A 450 2.88 -12.06 -33.78
N GLY A 451 2.99 -10.92 -33.10
CA GLY A 451 4.20 -10.54 -32.36
C GLY A 451 4.58 -11.53 -31.27
N GLU A 452 3.57 -12.17 -30.65
CA GLU A 452 3.75 -13.17 -29.60
C GLU A 452 4.46 -14.42 -30.08
N ILE A 453 4.21 -14.84 -31.33
CA ILE A 453 4.91 -15.99 -31.94
C ILE A 453 6.39 -15.68 -32.13
N SER A 454 6.69 -14.44 -32.52
CA SER A 454 8.08 -14.00 -32.77
C SER A 454 8.87 -13.79 -31.46
N LEU A 455 8.22 -13.74 -30.31
CA LEU A 455 8.84 -13.44 -29.02
C LEU A 455 9.88 -14.51 -28.64
N ILE A 456 9.52 -15.77 -28.77
CA ILE A 456 10.41 -16.90 -28.40
C ILE A 456 11.63 -16.94 -29.32
N GLN A 457 11.42 -16.78 -30.62
CA GLN A 457 12.50 -16.76 -31.60
C GLN A 457 13.46 -15.59 -31.38
N ASN A 458 12.92 -14.41 -31.12
CA ASN A 458 13.71 -13.23 -30.78
C ASN A 458 14.52 -13.46 -29.49
N PHE A 459 13.91 -14.02 -28.46
CA PHE A 459 14.61 -14.36 -27.22
C PHE A 459 15.79 -15.31 -27.46
N LEU A 460 15.56 -16.41 -28.20
CA LEU A 460 16.62 -17.40 -28.50
C LEU A 460 17.75 -16.78 -29.33
N LEU A 461 17.41 -15.97 -30.33
CA LEU A 461 18.39 -15.29 -31.17
C LEU A 461 19.23 -14.30 -30.35
N LEU A 462 18.59 -13.45 -29.55
CA LEU A 462 19.26 -12.45 -28.72
C LEU A 462 20.11 -13.12 -27.64
N LYS A 463 19.66 -14.25 -27.09
CA LYS A 463 20.44 -15.07 -26.15
C LYS A 463 21.71 -15.62 -26.82
N GLN A 464 21.58 -16.13 -28.06
CA GLN A 464 22.72 -16.65 -28.82
C GLN A 464 23.77 -15.56 -29.11
N PHE A 465 23.32 -14.33 -29.36
CA PHE A 465 24.22 -13.19 -29.56
C PHE A 465 24.72 -12.52 -28.26
N GLY A 466 24.28 -13.01 -27.10
CA GLY A 466 24.67 -12.44 -25.80
C GLY A 466 24.10 -11.03 -25.55
N LEU A 467 22.98 -10.66 -26.18
CA LEU A 467 22.40 -9.32 -26.14
C LEU A 467 21.29 -9.17 -25.07
N LEU A 468 20.90 -10.25 -24.35
CA LEU A 468 19.88 -10.11 -23.31
C LEU A 468 20.29 -9.07 -22.28
N ASN A 469 19.30 -8.42 -21.65
CA ASN A 469 19.50 -7.36 -20.66
C ASN A 469 20.23 -6.11 -21.22
N THR A 470 20.01 -5.77 -22.50
CA THR A 470 20.59 -4.58 -23.13
C THR A 470 19.52 -3.75 -23.87
N TYR A 471 19.77 -2.46 -24.04
CA TYR A 471 18.94 -1.60 -24.89
C TYR A 471 18.91 -2.08 -26.35
N ALA A 472 20.02 -2.63 -26.85
CA ALA A 472 20.10 -3.19 -28.20
C ALA A 472 19.06 -4.29 -28.40
N ALA A 473 18.90 -5.17 -27.42
CA ALA A 473 17.91 -6.24 -27.48
C ALA A 473 16.46 -5.73 -27.53
N LEU A 474 16.18 -4.62 -26.86
CA LEU A 474 14.85 -4.00 -26.86
C LEU A 474 14.54 -3.27 -28.18
N ILE A 475 15.56 -2.80 -28.91
CA ILE A 475 15.40 -1.88 -30.04
C ILE A 475 15.57 -2.58 -31.40
N LEU A 476 16.61 -3.44 -31.54
CA LEU A 476 17.00 -3.98 -32.85
C LEU A 476 15.89 -4.78 -33.55
N PRO A 477 15.14 -5.67 -32.89
CA PRO A 477 14.07 -6.42 -33.55
C PRO A 477 12.91 -5.55 -34.08
N GLY A 478 12.68 -4.40 -33.45
CA GLY A 478 11.66 -3.41 -33.86
C GLY A 478 12.17 -2.24 -34.72
N ALA A 479 13.46 -2.22 -35.09
CA ALA A 479 14.07 -1.09 -35.75
C ALA A 479 13.45 -0.81 -37.13
N ALA A 480 13.08 -1.84 -37.86
CA ALA A 480 12.42 -1.76 -39.17
C ALA A 480 10.97 -2.24 -39.06
N SER A 481 10.02 -1.38 -39.43
CA SER A 481 8.59 -1.68 -39.41
C SER A 481 8.01 -1.60 -40.81
N GLY A 482 7.53 -2.72 -41.36
CA GLY A 482 6.90 -2.77 -42.67
C GLY A 482 5.74 -1.79 -42.79
N TYR A 483 4.91 -1.63 -41.76
CA TYR A 483 3.83 -0.65 -41.69
C TYR A 483 4.35 0.79 -41.83
N SER A 484 5.33 1.13 -41.01
CA SER A 484 5.89 2.49 -41.00
C SER A 484 6.54 2.83 -42.36
N ILE A 485 7.27 1.87 -42.96
CA ILE A 485 7.90 2.03 -44.27
C ILE A 485 6.83 2.19 -45.36
N PHE A 486 5.79 1.36 -45.36
CA PHE A 486 4.68 1.47 -46.31
C PHE A 486 3.97 2.83 -46.24
N LEU A 487 3.62 3.25 -45.02
CA LEU A 487 2.92 4.50 -44.78
C LEU A 487 3.76 5.71 -45.20
N LEU A 488 5.05 5.72 -44.86
CA LEU A 488 5.99 6.76 -45.25
C LEU A 488 6.20 6.79 -46.75
N LYS A 489 6.36 5.63 -47.39
CA LYS A 489 6.50 5.55 -48.87
C LYS A 489 5.28 6.14 -49.57
N GLY A 490 4.07 5.76 -49.17
CA GLY A 490 2.83 6.31 -49.72
C GLY A 490 2.75 7.83 -49.58
N PHE A 491 3.20 8.37 -48.46
CA PHE A 491 3.27 9.82 -48.24
C PHE A 491 4.34 10.46 -49.14
N PHE A 492 5.54 9.90 -49.22
CA PHE A 492 6.63 10.43 -50.06
C PHE A 492 6.32 10.37 -51.57
N ASP A 493 5.60 9.35 -52.02
CA ASP A 493 5.12 9.24 -53.40
C ASP A 493 4.12 10.35 -53.75
N SER A 494 3.40 10.91 -52.77
CA SER A 494 2.46 12.02 -52.98
C SER A 494 3.12 13.39 -53.07
N LEU A 495 4.41 13.50 -52.76
CA LEU A 495 5.14 14.77 -52.87
C LEU A 495 5.45 15.08 -54.33
N PRO A 496 5.31 16.37 -54.76
CA PRO A 496 5.58 16.80 -56.15
C PRO A 496 7.01 16.44 -56.59
N ARG A 497 7.13 15.77 -57.74
CA ARG A 497 8.44 15.39 -58.31
C ARG A 497 9.30 16.58 -58.69
N GLU A 498 8.66 17.64 -59.11
CA GLU A 498 9.28 18.92 -59.53
C GLU A 498 10.20 19.49 -58.43
N LEU A 499 9.87 19.28 -57.16
CA LEU A 499 10.72 19.74 -56.05
C LEU A 499 12.08 19.03 -56.03
N TYR A 500 12.10 17.76 -56.38
CA TYR A 500 13.32 16.95 -56.39
C TYR A 500 14.11 17.15 -57.69
N GLU A 501 13.43 17.35 -58.81
CA GLU A 501 14.04 17.72 -60.10
C GLU A 501 14.75 19.06 -59.97
N ALA A 502 14.11 20.07 -59.37
CA ALA A 502 14.73 21.36 -59.08
C ALA A 502 15.96 21.22 -58.18
N GLY A 503 15.83 20.42 -57.07
CA GLY A 503 16.95 20.15 -56.18
C GLY A 503 18.12 19.46 -56.86
N THR A 504 17.86 18.57 -57.83
CA THR A 504 18.90 17.92 -58.66
C THR A 504 19.59 18.90 -59.60
N LEU A 505 18.82 19.80 -60.25
CA LEU A 505 19.36 20.86 -61.08
C LEU A 505 20.24 21.84 -60.26
N ASP A 506 19.91 22.11 -59.03
CA ASP A 506 20.69 22.92 -58.10
C ASP A 506 21.92 22.17 -57.52
N GLY A 507 22.15 20.93 -57.94
CA GLY A 507 23.29 20.10 -57.48
C GLY A 507 23.17 19.58 -56.04
N ALA A 508 21.96 19.51 -55.49
CA ALA A 508 21.76 18.96 -54.17
C ALA A 508 21.93 17.43 -54.17
N SER A 509 22.67 16.90 -53.21
CA SER A 509 22.76 15.44 -52.98
C SER A 509 21.44 14.86 -52.48
N GLU A 510 21.19 13.56 -52.69
CA GLU A 510 19.99 12.85 -52.21
C GLU A 510 19.77 13.02 -50.71
N LEU A 511 20.83 12.92 -49.92
CA LEU A 511 20.75 13.10 -48.46
C LEU A 511 20.36 14.55 -48.12
N ARG A 512 20.85 15.54 -48.87
CA ARG A 512 20.45 16.94 -48.68
C ARG A 512 18.98 17.14 -49.04
N MET A 513 18.49 16.58 -50.14
CA MET A 513 17.09 16.64 -50.54
C MET A 513 16.18 15.95 -49.51
N PHE A 514 16.62 14.82 -48.94
CA PHE A 514 15.90 14.17 -47.86
C PHE A 514 15.71 15.11 -46.64
N TRP A 515 16.79 15.75 -46.17
CA TRP A 515 16.76 16.63 -45.02
C TRP A 515 16.07 17.97 -45.25
N THR A 516 16.21 18.57 -46.45
CA THR A 516 15.73 19.92 -46.75
C THR A 516 14.35 19.95 -47.40
N ILE A 517 13.94 18.90 -48.11
CA ILE A 517 12.66 18.82 -48.80
C ILE A 517 11.74 17.80 -48.14
N THR A 518 12.16 16.52 -48.09
CA THR A 518 11.28 15.43 -47.66
C THR A 518 10.88 15.57 -46.19
N LEU A 519 11.84 15.73 -45.33
CA LEU A 519 11.60 15.74 -43.88
C LEU A 519 10.74 16.95 -43.45
N PRO A 520 10.97 18.20 -43.88
CA PRO A 520 10.13 19.33 -43.51
C PRO A 520 8.67 19.20 -44.00
N LEU A 521 8.48 18.71 -45.23
CA LEU A 521 7.14 18.53 -45.83
C LEU A 521 6.39 17.36 -45.21
N SER A 522 7.12 16.40 -44.63
CA SER A 522 6.56 15.17 -44.04
C SER A 522 6.43 15.20 -42.50
N ARG A 523 6.62 16.36 -41.86
CA ARG A 523 6.52 16.51 -40.40
C ARG A 523 5.29 15.83 -39.79
N PRO A 524 4.07 15.92 -40.35
CA PRO A 524 2.90 15.31 -39.78
C PRO A 524 2.98 13.77 -39.69
N ILE A 525 3.46 13.13 -40.76
CA ILE A 525 3.58 11.67 -40.78
C ILE A 525 4.70 11.19 -39.85
N PHE A 526 5.80 11.96 -39.72
CA PHE A 526 6.84 11.68 -38.75
C PHE A 526 6.30 11.75 -37.29
N ALA A 527 5.42 12.70 -37.00
CA ALA A 527 4.78 12.77 -35.67
C ALA A 527 3.91 11.54 -35.41
N VAL A 528 3.17 11.02 -36.39
CA VAL A 528 2.35 9.81 -36.27
C VAL A 528 3.25 8.58 -36.03
N ILE A 529 4.31 8.42 -36.81
CA ILE A 529 5.25 7.31 -36.68
C ILE A 529 5.98 7.37 -35.31
N GLY A 530 6.42 8.58 -34.91
CA GLY A 530 7.08 8.79 -33.62
C GLY A 530 6.16 8.49 -32.41
N LEU A 531 4.90 8.93 -32.51
CA LEU A 531 3.90 8.58 -31.48
C LEU A 531 3.63 7.07 -31.43
N GLY A 532 3.55 6.41 -32.57
CA GLY A 532 3.43 4.96 -32.69
C GLY A 532 4.61 4.24 -32.04
N ALA A 533 5.84 4.66 -32.36
CA ALA A 533 7.06 4.12 -31.78
C ALA A 533 7.10 4.30 -30.24
N PHE A 534 6.71 5.48 -29.75
CA PHE A 534 6.55 5.73 -28.32
C PHE A 534 5.53 4.77 -27.69
N SER A 535 4.33 4.66 -28.27
CA SER A 535 3.26 3.83 -27.73
C SER A 535 3.65 2.35 -27.63
N VAL A 536 4.35 1.82 -28.65
CA VAL A 536 4.84 0.44 -28.67
C VAL A 536 5.95 0.22 -27.65
N SER A 537 6.93 1.11 -27.56
CA SER A 537 8.05 0.98 -26.63
C SER A 537 7.63 1.21 -25.18
N TYR A 538 6.77 2.19 -24.93
CA TYR A 538 6.27 2.47 -23.57
C TYR A 538 5.33 1.36 -23.05
N GLY A 539 4.40 0.88 -23.89
CA GLY A 539 3.43 -0.16 -23.53
C GLY A 539 3.93 -1.59 -23.66
N GLY A 540 5.13 -1.81 -24.19
CA GLY A 540 5.69 -3.12 -24.54
C GLY A 540 6.11 -3.97 -23.35
N PHE A 541 5.19 -4.28 -22.45
CA PHE A 541 5.41 -5.01 -21.21
C PHE A 541 5.96 -6.42 -21.44
N LEU A 542 5.23 -7.27 -22.18
CA LEU A 542 5.56 -8.69 -22.33
C LEU A 542 6.93 -8.92 -22.98
N TYR A 543 7.25 -8.12 -24.00
CA TYR A 543 8.54 -8.16 -24.67
C TYR A 543 9.67 -7.77 -23.71
N ALA A 544 9.53 -6.63 -23.02
CA ALA A 544 10.54 -6.15 -22.08
C ALA A 544 10.75 -7.13 -20.92
N MET A 545 9.69 -7.70 -20.37
CA MET A 545 9.76 -8.70 -19.30
C MET A 545 10.51 -9.97 -19.73
N THR A 546 10.30 -10.42 -20.98
CA THR A 546 10.93 -11.64 -21.49
C THR A 546 12.42 -11.42 -21.78
N ILE A 547 12.79 -10.27 -22.35
CA ILE A 547 14.16 -9.98 -22.82
C ILE A 547 15.04 -9.44 -21.67
N CYS A 548 14.48 -8.66 -20.77
CA CYS A 548 15.19 -8.02 -19.65
C CYS A 548 14.89 -8.77 -18.36
N GLN A 549 15.70 -9.78 -18.06
CA GLN A 549 15.60 -10.62 -16.85
C GLN A 549 16.28 -9.97 -15.63
N ASP A 550 17.18 -8.99 -15.85
CA ASP A 550 17.81 -8.22 -14.78
C ASP A 550 16.90 -7.05 -14.38
N HIS A 551 16.60 -6.92 -13.08
CA HIS A 551 15.81 -5.83 -12.48
C HIS A 551 16.32 -4.44 -12.86
N LYS A 552 17.63 -4.29 -13.11
CA LYS A 552 18.24 -3.01 -13.54
C LYS A 552 17.78 -2.56 -14.92
N MET A 553 17.26 -3.46 -15.73
CA MET A 553 16.79 -3.19 -17.10
C MET A 553 15.27 -3.21 -17.23
N TRP A 554 14.55 -3.32 -16.14
CA TRP A 554 13.09 -3.33 -16.16
C TRP A 554 12.51 -1.96 -16.50
N THR A 555 11.51 -1.95 -17.38
CA THR A 555 10.73 -0.75 -17.71
C THR A 555 9.66 -0.49 -16.64
N ILE A 556 9.06 0.71 -16.67
CA ILE A 556 7.94 1.06 -15.76
C ILE A 556 6.82 0.01 -15.85
N MET A 557 6.48 -0.49 -17.03
CA MET A 557 5.40 -1.48 -17.19
C MET A 557 5.75 -2.82 -16.58
N VAL A 558 7.01 -3.25 -16.62
CA VAL A 558 7.48 -4.47 -15.94
C VAL A 558 7.43 -4.28 -14.43
N TRP A 559 7.84 -3.14 -13.92
CA TRP A 559 7.74 -2.80 -12.50
C TRP A 559 6.30 -2.72 -11.99
N LEU A 560 5.36 -2.20 -12.79
CA LEU A 560 3.94 -2.22 -12.44
C LEU A 560 3.40 -3.64 -12.30
N TYR A 561 3.81 -4.52 -13.19
CA TYR A 561 3.44 -5.93 -13.09
C TYR A 561 4.01 -6.59 -11.83
N GLU A 562 5.27 -6.31 -11.51
CA GLU A 562 5.91 -6.81 -10.29
C GLU A 562 5.20 -6.30 -9.03
N LEU A 563 4.87 -5.01 -8.99
CA LEU A 563 4.09 -4.42 -7.90
C LEU A 563 2.73 -5.11 -7.73
N GLN A 564 2.08 -5.49 -8.84
CA GLN A 564 0.82 -6.25 -8.80
C GLN A 564 1.04 -7.67 -8.26
N SER A 565 2.11 -8.35 -8.72
CA SER A 565 2.43 -9.74 -8.33
C SER A 565 2.85 -9.84 -6.87
N SER A 566 3.45 -8.80 -6.31
CA SER A 566 3.84 -8.72 -4.89
C SER A 566 2.66 -8.58 -3.94
N GLY A 567 1.41 -8.50 -4.46
CA GLY A 567 0.20 -8.38 -3.64
C GLY A 567 -0.07 -6.97 -3.13
N ALA A 568 0.47 -5.94 -3.81
CA ALA A 568 0.17 -4.55 -3.48
C ALA A 568 -1.35 -4.29 -3.51
N PRO A 569 -1.89 -3.48 -2.58
CA PRO A 569 -3.30 -3.15 -2.55
C PRO A 569 -3.79 -2.51 -3.85
N MET A 570 -5.06 -2.78 -4.23
CA MET A 570 -5.64 -2.28 -5.48
C MET A 570 -5.55 -0.74 -5.62
N TYR A 571 -5.76 0.00 -4.54
CA TYR A 571 -5.68 1.46 -4.55
C TYR A 571 -4.25 1.98 -4.84
N VAL A 572 -3.21 1.25 -4.40
CA VAL A 572 -1.82 1.56 -4.75
C VAL A 572 -1.57 1.28 -6.23
N MET A 573 -2.14 0.17 -6.75
CA MET A 573 -2.08 -0.13 -8.18
C MET A 573 -2.78 0.94 -9.01
N MET A 574 -3.94 1.45 -8.59
CA MET A 574 -4.64 2.55 -9.28
C MET A 574 -3.80 3.84 -9.29
N ALA A 575 -3.12 4.15 -8.19
CA ALA A 575 -2.18 5.28 -8.15
C ALA A 575 -0.99 5.07 -9.10
N ALA A 576 -0.44 3.87 -9.16
CA ALA A 576 0.66 3.52 -10.04
C ALA A 576 0.27 3.59 -11.53
N LEU A 577 -0.91 3.07 -11.89
CA LEU A 577 -1.46 3.18 -13.25
C LEU A 577 -1.77 4.63 -13.64
N THR A 578 -2.28 5.44 -12.69
CA THR A 578 -2.50 6.88 -12.92
C THR A 578 -1.20 7.60 -13.25
N LEU A 579 -0.12 7.36 -12.48
CA LEU A 579 1.19 7.92 -12.74
C LEU A 579 1.78 7.43 -14.07
N ALA A 580 1.60 6.15 -14.39
CA ALA A 580 2.05 5.58 -15.66
C ALA A 580 1.29 6.12 -16.88
N ALA A 581 0.05 6.59 -16.73
CA ALA A 581 -0.70 7.20 -17.80
C ALA A 581 -0.23 8.63 -18.14
N LEU A 582 0.43 9.33 -17.21
CA LEU A 582 0.86 10.72 -17.41
C LEU A 582 1.83 10.92 -18.59
N PRO A 583 2.89 10.11 -18.78
CA PRO A 583 3.79 10.27 -19.93
C PRO A 583 3.06 10.10 -21.26
N THR A 584 2.15 9.14 -21.36
CA THR A 584 1.35 8.91 -22.56
C THR A 584 0.46 10.12 -22.89
N LEU A 585 -0.22 10.65 -21.87
CA LEU A 585 -1.05 11.86 -22.01
C LEU A 585 -0.21 13.06 -22.44
N LEU A 586 0.95 13.26 -21.83
CA LEU A 586 1.86 14.36 -22.15
C LEU A 586 2.35 14.29 -23.61
N VAL A 587 2.83 13.12 -24.06
CA VAL A 587 3.28 12.92 -25.45
C VAL A 587 2.13 13.16 -26.43
N PHE A 588 0.93 12.67 -26.13
CA PHE A 588 -0.26 12.94 -26.94
C PHE A 588 -0.57 14.45 -27.03
N MET A 589 -0.58 15.16 -25.90
CA MET A 589 -0.81 16.61 -25.88
C MET A 589 0.21 17.41 -26.70
N LEU A 590 1.46 16.99 -26.70
CA LEU A 590 2.52 17.61 -27.49
C LEU A 590 2.36 17.34 -29.00
N THR A 591 1.87 16.18 -29.41
CA THR A 591 1.80 15.74 -30.80
C THR A 591 0.44 16.00 -31.45
N GLN A 592 -0.66 16.13 -30.72
CA GLN A 592 -2.03 16.24 -31.23
C GLN A 592 -2.21 17.34 -32.31
N ASN A 593 -1.65 18.53 -32.09
CA ASN A 593 -1.78 19.64 -33.02
C ASN A 593 -1.09 19.36 -34.36
N THR A 594 0.04 18.65 -34.34
CA THR A 594 0.80 18.28 -35.54
C THR A 594 0.08 17.17 -36.32
N ILE A 595 -0.47 16.21 -35.62
CA ILE A 595 -1.26 15.09 -36.18
C ILE A 595 -2.54 15.63 -36.84
N MET A 596 -3.29 16.49 -36.16
CA MET A 596 -4.54 17.06 -36.67
C MET A 596 -4.34 17.90 -37.93
N LYS A 597 -3.23 18.64 -38.02
CA LYS A 597 -2.88 19.43 -39.22
C LYS A 597 -2.45 18.56 -40.40
N GLY A 598 -1.90 17.37 -40.15
CA GLY A 598 -1.34 16.50 -41.18
C GLY A 598 -2.32 15.54 -41.85
N ILE A 599 -3.52 15.38 -41.28
CA ILE A 599 -4.59 14.55 -41.90
C ILE A 599 -5.19 15.24 -43.15
N ILE A 600 -5.02 16.55 -43.30
CA ILE A 600 -5.43 17.28 -44.49
C ILE A 600 -4.23 17.28 -45.43
N LEU A 601 -4.20 16.35 -46.39
CA LEU A 601 -3.26 16.40 -47.53
C LEU A 601 -3.36 17.77 -48.16
N PRO A 602 -2.26 18.53 -48.36
CA PRO A 602 -2.29 19.74 -49.12
C PRO A 602 -2.70 19.36 -50.55
N SER A 603 -3.93 19.68 -50.95
CA SER A 603 -4.30 19.65 -52.36
C SER A 603 -3.60 20.83 -52.99
N PHE A 604 -2.43 20.60 -53.58
CA PHE A 604 -1.83 21.54 -54.49
C PHE A 604 -2.74 21.56 -55.72
N LYS A 605 -3.59 22.61 -55.84
CA LYS A 605 -4.26 23.00 -57.08
C LYS A 605 -3.31 23.88 -57.86
#